data_868b8bf94db58e98b41b47c6ea475a74
#
_entry.id   868b8bf94db58e98b41b47c6ea475a74
#
_cell.length_a   1.000
_cell.length_b   1.000
_cell.length_c   1.000
_cell.angle_alpha   90.00
_cell.angle_beta   90.00
_cell.angle_gamma   90.00
#
_symmetry.space_group_name_H-M   'P 1'
#
loop_
_entity.id
_entity.type
_entity.pdbx_description
1 polymer ?
#
loop_
_entity_poly.entity_id
_entity_poly.type
_entity_poly.pdbx_seq_one_letter_code
_entity_poly.pdbx_strand_id
1 'polypeptide(L)'
;MTRAKANVEPISFPPPRAGEVPRNAAEGGRTELPLALPFTNPPSPILIEPLVRAALAEDLGRAGDITTDAIIPPTEIARAVIAAREPGVVAGLIAAGLAFKLIDPNVQLTVRAPDGSEVTKGTAIAELEGPARALLTAERVALNFLVHLSGVATATQQLVKAVSSTKARIICTRKTIPGIRILQKYAVRCGGGLNHRFGLDDAVLIKDNHIAAAGGVAASIKALRGRLGPMVKIEIEVDTLAQLEEALAAGAEAILLDNMPPELMKRAVAITNGRATLEASGGVTLERVRAIAESGVDFISSGALTHSPHALDLGLDFL
;
A
#
# COMPACT_ATOMS: atom_id res chain seq x y z
N MET A 1 -43.80 -7.33 44.19
CA MET A 1 -43.42 -7.13 42.79
C MET A 1 -42.10 -7.86 42.54
N THR A 2 -42.20 -9.06 42.01
CA THR A 2 -41.11 -10.04 41.88
C THR A 2 -40.47 -9.84 40.46
N ARG A 3 -39.19 -9.53 40.42
CA ARG A 3 -38.40 -9.41 39.15
C ARG A 3 -38.09 -10.83 38.65
N ALA A 4 -38.58 -11.15 37.48
CA ALA A 4 -38.18 -12.34 36.72
C ALA A 4 -36.74 -12.20 36.21
N LYS A 5 -35.91 -13.20 36.58
CA LYS A 5 -34.55 -13.37 36.00
C LYS A 5 -34.69 -14.08 34.66
N ALA A 6 -34.26 -13.43 33.58
CA ALA A 6 -34.09 -14.07 32.28
C ALA A 6 -32.87 -15.00 32.32
N ASN A 7 -33.10 -16.27 32.13
CA ASN A 7 -32.04 -17.26 31.90
C ASN A 7 -31.53 -17.07 30.46
N VAL A 8 -30.25 -16.70 30.33
CA VAL A 8 -29.53 -16.74 29.06
C VAL A 8 -28.75 -18.04 29.03
N GLU A 9 -29.16 -18.97 28.16
CA GLU A 9 -28.40 -20.21 27.92
C GLU A 9 -27.07 -19.86 27.16
N PRO A 10 -25.97 -20.55 27.52
CA PRO A 10 -24.71 -20.35 26.82
C PRO A 10 -24.74 -20.96 25.41
N ILE A 11 -24.35 -20.19 24.39
CA ILE A 11 -24.20 -20.67 23.02
C ILE A 11 -23.04 -21.67 22.99
N SER A 12 -23.33 -22.95 22.74
CA SER A 12 -22.32 -23.97 22.53
C SER A 12 -21.93 -24.06 21.06
N PHE A 13 -20.64 -23.87 20.75
CA PHE A 13 -20.09 -24.15 19.43
C PHE A 13 -19.73 -25.64 19.31
N PRO A 14 -20.08 -26.32 18.20
CA PRO A 14 -19.63 -27.69 17.98
C PRO A 14 -18.11 -27.72 17.76
N PRO A 15 -17.41 -28.79 18.19
CA PRO A 15 -15.99 -28.94 17.96
C PRO A 15 -15.69 -29.08 16.45
N PRO A 16 -14.52 -28.61 15.96
CA PRO A 16 -14.14 -28.77 14.57
C PRO A 16 -14.01 -30.27 14.23
N ARG A 17 -14.59 -30.68 13.11
CA ARG A 17 -14.45 -32.06 12.59
C ARG A 17 -12.98 -32.29 12.22
N ALA A 18 -12.40 -33.34 12.77
CA ALA A 18 -11.09 -33.85 12.37
C ALA A 18 -11.14 -34.28 10.90
N GLY A 19 -10.50 -33.51 10.01
CA GLY A 19 -10.23 -33.89 8.64
C GLY A 19 -9.00 -34.77 8.58
N GLU A 20 -9.12 -35.96 8.01
CA GLU A 20 -8.02 -36.89 7.75
C GLU A 20 -6.99 -36.23 6.82
N VAL A 21 -5.73 -36.17 7.29
CA VAL A 21 -4.59 -35.77 6.49
C VAL A 21 -4.11 -37.01 5.71
N PRO A 22 -4.11 -37.01 4.35
CA PRO A 22 -3.52 -38.11 3.60
C PRO A 22 -1.99 -38.15 3.82
N ARG A 23 -1.48 -39.26 4.35
CA ARG A 23 -0.04 -39.57 4.33
C ARG A 23 0.27 -40.25 2.99
N ASN A 24 1.00 -39.53 2.13
CA ASN A 24 1.89 -40.00 1.03
C ASN A 24 2.23 -38.78 0.16
N ALA A 25 3.42 -38.51 -0.31
CA ALA A 25 4.67 -39.21 -0.47
C ALA A 25 5.79 -38.17 -0.54
N ALA A 26 6.95 -38.51 0.00
CA ALA A 26 8.16 -37.78 -0.24
C ALA A 26 8.63 -38.04 -1.68
N GLU A 27 8.62 -37.01 -2.52
CA GLU A 27 9.52 -36.89 -3.68
C GLU A 27 9.71 -35.40 -3.98
N GLY A 28 10.99 -34.99 -4.03
CA GLY A 28 11.42 -33.61 -4.08
C GLY A 28 11.12 -32.93 -5.40
N GLY A 29 10.09 -32.13 -5.40
CA GLY A 29 9.89 -31.03 -6.30
C GLY A 29 9.50 -29.84 -5.42
N ARG A 30 10.35 -28.82 -5.33
CA ARG A 30 9.93 -27.53 -4.84
C ARG A 30 8.88 -27.03 -5.84
N THR A 31 7.62 -27.33 -5.58
CA THR A 31 6.52 -26.63 -6.23
C THR A 31 6.67 -25.17 -5.76
N GLU A 32 7.14 -24.31 -6.65
CA GLU A 32 7.02 -22.87 -6.44
C GLU A 32 5.53 -22.61 -6.24
N LEU A 33 5.18 -22.28 -4.99
CA LEU A 33 3.84 -21.76 -4.71
C LEU A 33 3.67 -20.58 -5.65
N PRO A 34 2.57 -20.52 -6.44
CA PRO A 34 2.28 -19.33 -7.23
C PRO A 34 2.36 -18.14 -6.26
N LEU A 35 3.11 -17.11 -6.64
CA LEU A 35 3.26 -15.89 -5.85
C LEU A 35 1.86 -15.45 -5.44
N ALA A 36 1.47 -15.79 -4.22
CA ALA A 36 0.20 -15.35 -3.67
C ALA A 36 0.18 -13.83 -3.79
N LEU A 37 -0.85 -13.30 -4.43
CA LEU A 37 -1.06 -11.86 -4.50
C LEU A 37 -0.86 -11.30 -3.08
N PRO A 38 -0.06 -10.24 -2.91
CA PRO A 38 0.18 -9.68 -1.58
C PRO A 38 -1.15 -9.40 -0.91
N PHE A 39 -1.25 -9.66 0.40
CA PHE A 39 -2.45 -9.41 1.21
C PHE A 39 -3.05 -8.04 0.86
N THR A 40 -4.13 -8.02 0.09
CA THR A 40 -4.81 -6.81 -0.38
C THR A 40 -5.95 -6.39 0.54
N ASN A 41 -5.99 -6.92 1.78
CA ASN A 41 -6.99 -6.46 2.73
C ASN A 41 -6.84 -4.95 2.95
N PRO A 42 -7.92 -4.18 2.77
CA PRO A 42 -7.89 -2.76 3.01
C PRO A 42 -7.57 -2.47 4.48
N PRO A 43 -6.99 -1.30 4.78
CA PRO A 43 -6.81 -0.87 6.17
C PRO A 43 -8.15 -0.80 6.90
N SER A 44 -8.13 -0.96 8.23
CA SER A 44 -9.35 -0.87 9.03
C SER A 44 -10.07 0.48 8.80
N PRO A 45 -11.41 0.48 8.64
CA PRO A 45 -12.20 1.71 8.52
C PRO A 45 -11.93 2.72 9.63
N ILE A 46 -11.69 2.28 10.86
CA ILE A 46 -11.39 3.17 12.00
C ILE A 46 -10.13 4.02 11.80
N LEU A 47 -9.17 3.54 11.00
CA LEU A 47 -7.94 4.28 10.68
C LEU A 47 -8.11 5.24 9.49
N ILE A 48 -9.12 5.00 8.66
CA ILE A 48 -9.34 5.75 7.42
C ILE A 48 -10.43 6.82 7.60
N GLU A 49 -11.45 6.53 8.38
CA GLU A 49 -12.61 7.41 8.58
C GLU A 49 -12.21 8.83 9.01
N PRO A 50 -11.26 9.05 9.94
CA PRO A 50 -10.82 10.40 10.29
C PRO A 50 -10.27 11.19 9.09
N LEU A 51 -9.59 10.53 8.15
CA LEU A 51 -9.04 11.16 6.95
C LEU A 51 -10.14 11.57 5.99
N VAL A 52 -11.12 10.69 5.77
CA VAL A 52 -12.27 10.97 4.89
C VAL A 52 -13.15 12.07 5.50
N ARG A 53 -13.38 12.06 6.82
CA ARG A 53 -14.11 13.15 7.51
C ARG A 53 -13.42 14.49 7.38
N ALA A 54 -12.09 14.52 7.49
CA ALA A 54 -11.34 15.76 7.32
C ALA A 54 -11.47 16.32 5.90
N ALA A 55 -11.40 15.46 4.87
CA ALA A 55 -11.56 15.84 3.48
C ALA A 55 -13.00 16.32 3.17
N LEU A 56 -14.03 15.65 3.72
CA LEU A 56 -15.42 16.10 3.60
C LEU A 56 -15.66 17.43 4.32
N ALA A 57 -15.07 17.62 5.51
CA ALA A 57 -15.19 18.87 6.24
C ALA A 57 -14.50 20.05 5.52
N GLU A 58 -13.37 19.79 4.85
CA GLU A 58 -12.68 20.76 3.99
C GLU A 58 -13.58 21.22 2.84
N ASP A 59 -14.23 20.27 2.15
CA ASP A 59 -15.05 20.54 0.96
C ASP A 59 -16.39 21.20 1.32
N LEU A 60 -17.06 20.73 2.38
CA LEU A 60 -18.34 21.29 2.85
C LEU A 60 -18.20 22.69 3.48
N GLY A 61 -17.05 23.00 4.04
CA GLY A 61 -16.82 24.25 4.74
C GLY A 61 -17.85 24.49 5.86
N ARG A 62 -18.40 25.71 5.94
CA ARG A 62 -19.40 26.11 6.93
C ARG A 62 -20.83 26.13 6.41
N ALA A 63 -21.03 26.16 5.10
CA ALA A 63 -22.33 26.35 4.47
C ALA A 63 -22.91 25.06 3.85
N GLY A 64 -22.10 23.98 3.76
CA GLY A 64 -22.49 22.77 3.05
C GLY A 64 -22.49 22.94 1.52
N ASP A 65 -23.13 22.02 0.81
CA ASP A 65 -23.23 22.06 -0.65
C ASP A 65 -24.38 22.97 -1.09
N ILE A 66 -24.08 24.26 -1.15
CA ILE A 66 -25.08 25.31 -1.50
C ILE A 66 -25.69 25.13 -2.91
N THR A 67 -24.96 24.51 -3.84
CA THR A 67 -25.43 24.25 -5.19
C THR A 67 -26.44 23.11 -5.20
N THR A 68 -26.09 21.99 -4.65
CA THR A 68 -26.94 20.80 -4.60
C THR A 68 -28.20 21.07 -3.76
N ASP A 69 -28.04 21.74 -2.61
CA ASP A 69 -29.16 22.08 -1.73
C ASP A 69 -30.17 23.04 -2.36
N ALA A 70 -29.71 23.93 -3.24
CA ALA A 70 -30.58 24.86 -3.94
C ALA A 70 -31.34 24.24 -5.13
N ILE A 71 -30.75 23.27 -5.81
CA ILE A 71 -31.23 22.76 -7.10
C ILE A 71 -31.95 21.42 -6.96
N ILE A 72 -31.45 20.51 -6.12
CA ILE A 72 -31.93 19.12 -6.06
C ILE A 72 -32.99 18.98 -4.95
N PRO A 73 -34.19 18.43 -5.24
CA PRO A 73 -35.14 18.10 -4.20
C PRO A 73 -34.60 17.08 -3.19
N PRO A 74 -34.89 17.23 -1.87
CA PRO A 74 -34.33 16.30 -0.85
C PRO A 74 -34.86 14.86 -0.97
N THR A 75 -35.96 14.66 -1.72
CA THR A 75 -36.53 13.33 -1.95
C THR A 75 -36.05 12.65 -3.22
N GLU A 76 -35.19 13.34 -3.99
CA GLU A 76 -34.68 12.81 -5.26
C GLU A 76 -33.71 11.66 -5.01
N ILE A 77 -33.96 10.55 -5.70
CA ILE A 77 -33.09 9.36 -5.70
C ILE A 77 -32.46 9.26 -7.08
N ALA A 78 -31.18 8.97 -7.10
CA ALA A 78 -30.42 8.83 -8.34
C ALA A 78 -29.56 7.55 -8.36
N ARG A 79 -29.15 7.18 -9.56
CA ARG A 79 -28.17 6.14 -9.83
C ARG A 79 -27.00 6.74 -10.57
N ALA A 80 -25.79 6.28 -10.23
CA ALA A 80 -24.59 6.74 -10.88
C ALA A 80 -23.58 5.60 -11.01
N VAL A 81 -22.61 5.75 -11.91
CA VAL A 81 -21.51 4.79 -12.10
C VAL A 81 -20.18 5.51 -12.03
N ILE A 82 -19.23 4.96 -11.27
CA ILE A 82 -17.83 5.35 -11.35
C ILE A 82 -17.19 4.51 -12.44
N ALA A 83 -16.63 5.15 -13.46
CA ALA A 83 -16.00 4.48 -14.60
C ALA A 83 -14.59 5.01 -14.89
N ALA A 84 -13.73 4.11 -15.38
CA ALA A 84 -12.39 4.45 -15.82
C ALA A 84 -12.43 5.20 -17.16
N ARG A 85 -11.63 6.28 -17.28
CA ARG A 85 -11.46 7.06 -18.52
C ARG A 85 -10.20 6.64 -19.28
N GLU A 86 -9.30 5.93 -18.61
CA GLU A 86 -8.05 5.41 -19.16
C GLU A 86 -7.67 4.06 -18.51
N PRO A 87 -6.69 3.30 -19.06
CA PRO A 87 -6.24 2.06 -18.45
C PRO A 87 -5.46 2.28 -17.15
N GLY A 88 -5.66 1.41 -16.16
CA GLY A 88 -4.93 1.47 -14.89
C GLY A 88 -5.31 0.37 -13.91
N VAL A 89 -4.96 0.56 -12.64
CA VAL A 89 -5.27 -0.33 -11.53
C VAL A 89 -6.10 0.40 -10.49
N VAL A 90 -7.23 -0.17 -10.10
CA VAL A 90 -8.13 0.41 -9.09
C VAL A 90 -7.52 0.29 -7.71
N ALA A 91 -7.56 1.37 -6.92
CA ALA A 91 -7.27 1.35 -5.49
C ALA A 91 -7.97 2.50 -4.75
N GLY A 92 -8.53 2.21 -3.58
CA GLY A 92 -9.12 3.25 -2.72
C GLY A 92 -10.64 3.21 -2.60
N LEU A 93 -11.30 2.15 -3.07
CA LEU A 93 -12.75 1.99 -2.96
C LEU A 93 -13.26 2.10 -1.53
N ILE A 94 -12.47 1.70 -0.54
CA ILE A 94 -12.84 1.84 0.87
C ILE A 94 -12.97 3.31 1.27
N ALA A 95 -12.06 4.18 0.84
CA ALA A 95 -12.14 5.62 1.14
C ALA A 95 -13.27 6.29 0.37
N ALA A 96 -13.45 5.94 -0.92
CA ALA A 96 -14.54 6.44 -1.74
C ALA A 96 -15.91 6.03 -1.17
N GLY A 97 -16.07 4.75 -0.81
CA GLY A 97 -17.31 4.26 -0.19
C GLY A 97 -17.62 4.92 1.15
N LEU A 98 -16.60 5.18 1.98
CA LEU A 98 -16.77 5.93 3.22
C LEU A 98 -17.20 7.38 2.97
N ALA A 99 -16.69 8.05 1.93
CA ALA A 99 -17.11 9.41 1.62
C ALA A 99 -18.63 9.49 1.38
N PHE A 100 -19.17 8.59 0.58
CA PHE A 100 -20.63 8.52 0.35
C PHE A 100 -21.41 8.16 1.62
N LYS A 101 -20.96 7.13 2.35
CA LYS A 101 -21.65 6.66 3.57
C LYS A 101 -21.66 7.67 4.71
N LEU A 102 -20.64 8.52 4.80
CA LEU A 102 -20.55 9.56 5.82
C LEU A 102 -21.44 10.78 5.51
N ILE A 103 -21.76 11.01 4.24
CA ILE A 103 -22.76 12.01 3.84
C ILE A 103 -24.18 11.47 4.07
N ASP A 104 -24.46 10.25 3.59
CA ASP A 104 -25.75 9.60 3.83
C ASP A 104 -25.57 8.06 3.91
N PRO A 105 -25.96 7.42 5.04
CA PRO A 105 -25.84 5.97 5.21
C PRO A 105 -26.75 5.17 4.25
N ASN A 106 -27.74 5.78 3.62
CA ASN A 106 -28.65 5.11 2.68
C ASN A 106 -28.02 4.93 1.29
N VAL A 107 -26.91 5.61 0.97
CA VAL A 107 -26.21 5.38 -0.30
C VAL A 107 -25.74 3.92 -0.37
N GLN A 108 -26.14 3.23 -1.43
CA GLN A 108 -25.66 1.87 -1.75
C GLN A 108 -24.53 1.98 -2.77
N LEU A 109 -23.41 1.32 -2.49
CA LEU A 109 -22.27 1.20 -3.41
C LEU A 109 -22.06 -0.28 -3.72
N THR A 110 -22.17 -0.63 -5.01
CA THR A 110 -21.93 -1.98 -5.52
C THR A 110 -20.61 -1.99 -6.30
N VAL A 111 -19.60 -2.71 -5.80
CA VAL A 111 -18.30 -2.82 -6.45
C VAL A 111 -18.40 -3.73 -7.68
N ARG A 112 -17.90 -3.27 -8.84
CA ARG A 112 -17.80 -4.03 -10.09
C ARG A 112 -16.37 -4.45 -10.40
N ALA A 113 -15.39 -3.58 -10.12
CA ALA A 113 -13.98 -3.86 -10.24
C ALA A 113 -13.30 -3.56 -8.87
N PRO A 114 -12.98 -4.59 -8.05
CA PRO A 114 -12.39 -4.39 -6.73
C PRO A 114 -10.98 -3.81 -6.80
N ASP A 115 -10.49 -3.29 -5.66
CA ASP A 115 -9.12 -2.80 -5.53
C ASP A 115 -8.11 -3.87 -5.96
N GLY A 116 -7.12 -3.48 -6.78
CA GLY A 116 -6.15 -4.36 -7.43
C GLY A 116 -6.57 -4.84 -8.83
N SER A 117 -7.80 -4.57 -9.27
CA SER A 117 -8.23 -4.91 -10.63
C SER A 117 -7.58 -4.01 -11.68
N GLU A 118 -7.11 -4.61 -12.77
CA GLU A 118 -6.76 -3.88 -13.98
C GLU A 118 -8.04 -3.46 -14.72
N VAL A 119 -8.11 -2.21 -15.13
CA VAL A 119 -9.24 -1.64 -15.86
C VAL A 119 -8.80 -0.98 -17.15
N THR A 120 -9.73 -0.85 -18.09
CA THR A 120 -9.56 -0.12 -19.35
C THR A 120 -10.59 1.00 -19.44
N LYS A 121 -10.43 1.89 -20.41
CA LYS A 121 -11.40 2.96 -20.64
C LYS A 121 -12.83 2.41 -20.79
N GLY A 122 -13.77 2.97 -20.04
CA GLY A 122 -15.18 2.58 -20.02
C GLY A 122 -15.53 1.46 -19.03
N THR A 123 -14.54 0.87 -18.34
CA THR A 123 -14.82 -0.14 -17.30
C THR A 123 -15.56 0.49 -16.13
N ALA A 124 -16.74 -0.05 -15.78
CA ALA A 124 -17.47 0.31 -14.58
C ALA A 124 -16.71 -0.22 -13.33
N ILE A 125 -16.36 0.68 -12.42
CA ILE A 125 -15.63 0.36 -11.18
C ILE A 125 -16.62 0.10 -10.04
N ALA A 126 -17.61 0.98 -9.88
CA ALA A 126 -18.66 0.86 -8.89
C ALA A 126 -19.95 1.51 -9.38
N GLU A 127 -21.08 0.96 -8.97
CA GLU A 127 -22.40 1.54 -9.15
C GLU A 127 -22.89 2.09 -7.81
N LEU A 128 -23.57 3.23 -7.87
CA LEU A 128 -24.13 3.92 -6.72
C LEU A 128 -25.64 4.11 -6.91
N GLU A 129 -26.38 3.95 -5.82
CA GLU A 129 -27.81 4.28 -5.76
C GLU A 129 -28.13 4.90 -4.40
N GLY A 130 -28.87 6.00 -4.39
CA GLY A 130 -29.24 6.69 -3.15
C GLY A 130 -29.72 8.12 -3.35
N PRO A 131 -29.84 8.91 -2.26
CA PRO A 131 -30.23 10.31 -2.34
C PRO A 131 -29.32 11.09 -3.29
N ALA A 132 -29.87 11.71 -4.31
CA ALA A 132 -29.13 12.45 -5.34
C ALA A 132 -28.20 13.50 -4.72
N ARG A 133 -28.67 14.19 -3.67
CA ARG A 133 -27.87 15.16 -2.92
C ARG A 133 -26.60 14.52 -2.35
N ALA A 134 -26.72 13.34 -1.75
CA ALA A 134 -25.57 12.65 -1.15
C ALA A 134 -24.55 12.21 -2.20
N LEU A 135 -25.02 11.72 -3.36
CA LEU A 135 -24.15 11.34 -4.46
C LEU A 135 -23.34 12.54 -4.98
N LEU A 136 -24.00 13.67 -5.22
CA LEU A 136 -23.36 14.91 -5.71
C LEU A 136 -22.38 15.50 -4.70
N THR A 137 -22.80 15.59 -3.43
CA THR A 137 -21.97 16.19 -2.36
C THR A 137 -20.72 15.39 -2.06
N ALA A 138 -20.78 14.06 -2.11
CA ALA A 138 -19.62 13.20 -1.80
C ALA A 138 -18.70 12.94 -3.00
N GLU A 139 -19.18 13.18 -4.24
CA GLU A 139 -18.50 12.82 -5.49
C GLU A 139 -17.04 13.24 -5.51
N ARG A 140 -16.79 14.53 -5.29
CA ARG A 140 -15.43 15.07 -5.45
C ARG A 140 -14.43 14.47 -4.47
N VAL A 141 -14.81 14.36 -3.22
CA VAL A 141 -13.96 13.75 -2.17
C VAL A 141 -13.72 12.27 -2.46
N ALA A 142 -14.76 11.52 -2.83
CA ALA A 142 -14.66 10.12 -3.21
C ALA A 142 -13.71 9.92 -4.40
N LEU A 143 -13.88 10.71 -5.47
CA LEU A 143 -13.01 10.64 -6.64
C LEU A 143 -11.59 11.09 -6.33
N ASN A 144 -11.36 12.12 -5.51
CA ASN A 144 -10.01 12.57 -5.16
C ASN A 144 -9.19 11.46 -4.49
N PHE A 145 -9.78 10.69 -3.58
CA PHE A 145 -9.11 9.51 -3.03
C PHE A 145 -8.89 8.44 -4.10
N LEU A 146 -9.92 8.11 -4.85
CA LEU A 146 -9.89 7.00 -5.79
C LEU A 146 -8.91 7.22 -6.94
N VAL A 147 -8.91 8.41 -7.57
CA VAL A 147 -7.99 8.74 -8.68
C VAL A 147 -6.52 8.76 -8.24
N HIS A 148 -6.25 9.34 -7.06
CA HIS A 148 -4.90 9.40 -6.52
C HIS A 148 -4.36 8.01 -6.17
N LEU A 149 -5.14 7.22 -5.42
CA LEU A 149 -4.72 5.88 -4.98
C LEU A 149 -4.62 4.90 -6.14
N SER A 150 -5.52 4.99 -7.13
CA SER A 150 -5.43 4.22 -8.37
C SER A 150 -4.19 4.61 -9.19
N GLY A 151 -3.81 5.88 -9.18
CA GLY A 151 -2.55 6.35 -9.77
C GLY A 151 -1.32 5.71 -9.09
N VAL A 152 -1.30 5.65 -7.75
CA VAL A 152 -0.24 4.95 -6.99
C VAL A 152 -0.17 3.47 -7.36
N ALA A 153 -1.32 2.79 -7.42
CA ALA A 153 -1.39 1.38 -7.78
C ALA A 153 -0.93 1.12 -9.22
N THR A 154 -1.35 1.98 -10.16
CA THR A 154 -0.98 1.90 -11.58
C THR A 154 0.53 2.08 -11.77
N ALA A 155 1.12 3.13 -11.18
CA ALA A 155 2.56 3.36 -11.22
C ALA A 155 3.36 2.19 -10.60
N THR A 156 2.85 1.64 -9.50
CA THR A 156 3.47 0.47 -8.86
C THR A 156 3.44 -0.74 -9.78
N GLN A 157 2.29 -1.04 -10.40
CA GLN A 157 2.14 -2.17 -11.29
C GLN A 157 3.07 -2.07 -12.52
N GLN A 158 3.27 -0.88 -13.06
CA GLN A 158 4.21 -0.68 -14.18
C GLN A 158 5.63 -1.11 -13.80
N LEU A 159 6.12 -0.69 -12.63
CA LEU A 159 7.44 -1.12 -12.14
C LEU A 159 7.48 -2.62 -11.84
N VAL A 160 6.44 -3.17 -11.21
CA VAL A 160 6.34 -4.62 -10.92
C VAL A 160 6.39 -5.44 -12.20
N LYS A 161 5.64 -5.05 -13.22
CA LYS A 161 5.66 -5.72 -14.55
C LYS A 161 7.05 -5.63 -15.20
N ALA A 162 7.73 -4.49 -15.09
CA ALA A 162 9.06 -4.29 -15.67
C ALA A 162 10.15 -5.19 -15.05
N VAL A 163 9.99 -5.61 -13.79
CA VAL A 163 10.97 -6.47 -13.09
C VAL A 163 10.54 -7.93 -12.98
N SER A 164 9.39 -8.32 -13.52
CA SER A 164 8.73 -9.63 -13.30
C SER A 164 9.57 -10.86 -13.67
N SER A 165 10.57 -10.72 -14.55
CA SER A 165 11.48 -11.81 -14.93
C SER A 165 12.73 -11.90 -14.06
N THR A 166 12.81 -11.14 -12.96
CA THR A 166 13.92 -11.12 -12.00
C THR A 166 13.43 -11.50 -10.61
N LYS A 167 14.35 -11.68 -9.64
CA LYS A 167 13.97 -11.91 -8.24
C LYS A 167 13.57 -10.61 -7.50
N ALA A 168 13.90 -9.45 -8.06
CA ALA A 168 13.71 -8.17 -7.41
C ALA A 168 12.22 -7.85 -7.18
N ARG A 169 11.91 -7.29 -6.01
CA ARG A 169 10.57 -6.84 -5.63
C ARG A 169 10.52 -5.33 -5.49
N ILE A 170 9.47 -4.73 -6.02
CA ILE A 170 9.24 -3.27 -5.88
C ILE A 170 8.66 -2.98 -4.51
N ILE A 171 9.22 -1.98 -3.82
CA ILE A 171 8.74 -1.52 -2.52
C ILE A 171 8.57 0.00 -2.49
N CYS A 172 7.68 0.48 -1.59
CA CYS A 172 7.51 1.91 -1.37
C CYS A 172 8.57 2.46 -0.40
N THR A 173 8.45 3.73 -0.05
CA THR A 173 9.28 4.41 0.95
C THR A 173 8.41 5.13 1.98
N ARG A 174 9.01 6.00 2.82
CA ARG A 174 8.30 6.97 3.66
C ARG A 174 8.09 8.33 3.02
N LYS A 175 8.48 8.49 1.74
CA LYS A 175 8.21 9.71 0.95
C LYS A 175 6.76 9.69 0.47
N THR A 176 5.83 9.97 1.39
CA THR A 176 4.38 9.92 1.18
C THR A 176 3.76 11.29 1.36
N ILE A 177 2.57 11.51 0.80
CA ILE A 177 1.78 12.70 1.11
C ILE A 177 1.42 12.67 2.61
N PRO A 178 1.61 13.78 3.33
CA PRO A 178 1.26 13.84 4.75
C PRO A 178 -0.20 13.45 5.00
N GLY A 179 -0.42 12.69 6.08
CA GLY A 179 -1.75 12.25 6.52
C GLY A 179 -2.27 10.99 5.87
N ILE A 180 -2.02 10.72 4.58
CA ILE A 180 -2.63 9.61 3.85
C ILE A 180 -1.69 8.42 3.59
N ARG A 181 -0.58 8.29 4.32
CA ARG A 181 0.39 7.20 4.15
C ARG A 181 -0.22 5.82 4.19
N ILE A 182 -1.18 5.59 5.08
CA ILE A 182 -1.85 4.30 5.21
C ILE A 182 -2.56 3.89 3.93
N LEU A 183 -3.24 4.83 3.27
CA LEU A 183 -3.94 4.61 2.00
C LEU A 183 -2.95 4.43 0.84
N GLN A 184 -1.89 5.26 0.77
CA GLN A 184 -0.89 5.14 -0.30
C GLN A 184 -0.13 3.82 -0.22
N LYS A 185 0.27 3.37 0.98
CA LYS A 185 0.91 2.06 1.16
C LYS A 185 -0.03 0.89 0.85
N TYR A 186 -1.31 1.05 1.11
CA TYR A 186 -2.32 0.10 0.65
C TYR A 186 -2.38 0.05 -0.88
N ALA A 187 -2.42 1.20 -1.55
CA ALA A 187 -2.45 1.30 -3.00
C ALA A 187 -1.21 0.68 -3.67
N VAL A 188 -0.02 0.82 -3.06
CA VAL A 188 1.20 0.12 -3.52
C VAL A 188 0.97 -1.40 -3.52
N ARG A 189 0.33 -1.96 -2.50
CA ARG A 189 0.01 -3.39 -2.48
C ARG A 189 -1.00 -3.78 -3.56
N CYS A 190 -2.01 -2.94 -3.81
CA CYS A 190 -2.96 -3.15 -4.91
C CYS A 190 -2.26 -3.21 -6.27
N GLY A 191 -1.18 -2.44 -6.47
CA GLY A 191 -0.33 -2.50 -7.65
C GLY A 191 0.66 -3.67 -7.71
N GLY A 192 0.66 -4.57 -6.70
CA GLY A 192 1.56 -5.74 -6.63
C GLY A 192 2.91 -5.46 -5.97
N GLY A 193 3.15 -4.25 -5.47
CA GLY A 193 4.33 -3.90 -4.69
C GLY A 193 4.26 -4.35 -3.24
N LEU A 194 5.35 -4.16 -2.50
CA LEU A 194 5.44 -4.40 -1.06
C LEU A 194 5.65 -3.08 -0.31
N ASN A 195 5.46 -3.14 1.00
CA ASN A 195 5.69 -1.99 1.85
C ASN A 195 7.05 -2.08 2.55
N HIS A 196 7.85 -1.02 2.45
CA HIS A 196 8.93 -0.72 3.37
C HIS A 196 8.34 -0.32 4.74
N ARG A 197 9.18 -0.13 5.78
CA ARG A 197 8.73 0.31 7.10
C ARG A 197 7.69 1.43 7.02
N PHE A 198 6.72 1.37 7.92
CA PHE A 198 5.59 2.29 7.91
C PHE A 198 5.93 3.64 8.56
N GLY A 199 6.61 3.57 9.69
CA GLY A 199 6.97 4.72 10.52
C GLY A 199 8.44 4.75 10.91
N LEU A 200 8.69 5.29 12.09
CA LEU A 200 10.00 5.29 12.75
C LEU A 200 10.07 4.24 13.87
N ASP A 201 8.96 3.57 14.14
CA ASP A 201 8.68 2.71 15.27
C ASP A 201 8.62 1.21 14.90
N ASP A 202 8.53 0.87 13.62
CA ASP A 202 8.33 -0.51 13.16
C ASP A 202 9.59 -1.19 12.59
N ALA A 203 10.59 -0.41 12.13
CA ALA A 203 11.90 -0.92 11.75
C ALA A 203 12.95 0.20 11.75
N VAL A 204 14.22 -0.18 11.87
CA VAL A 204 15.34 0.76 11.81
C VAL A 204 15.81 0.94 10.37
N LEU A 205 16.14 2.18 10.01
CA LEU A 205 16.96 2.51 8.84
C LEU A 205 18.04 3.50 9.31
N ILE A 206 19.28 3.03 9.37
CA ILE A 206 20.45 3.84 9.64
C ILE A 206 20.81 4.59 8.36
N LYS A 207 20.90 5.92 8.43
CA LYS A 207 21.22 6.79 7.31
C LYS A 207 22.61 7.41 7.47
N ASP A 208 23.12 8.00 6.39
CA ASP A 208 24.36 8.76 6.33
C ASP A 208 24.60 9.66 7.55
N ASN A 209 23.63 10.49 7.90
CA ASN A 209 23.69 11.36 9.07
C ASN A 209 23.77 10.60 10.41
N HIS A 210 23.15 9.43 10.51
CA HIS A 210 23.28 8.58 11.70
C HIS A 210 24.68 7.97 11.78
N ILE A 211 25.23 7.53 10.65
CA ILE A 211 26.58 6.96 10.55
C ILE A 211 27.61 8.02 10.97
N ALA A 212 27.49 9.23 10.43
CA ALA A 212 28.37 10.35 10.77
C ALA A 212 28.32 10.70 12.26
N ALA A 213 27.11 10.81 12.81
CA ALA A 213 26.92 11.18 14.22
C ALA A 213 27.36 10.07 15.20
N ALA A 214 27.27 8.81 14.81
CA ALA A 214 27.63 7.66 15.65
C ALA A 214 29.12 7.28 15.55
N GLY A 215 29.88 7.88 14.63
CA GLY A 215 31.31 7.59 14.45
C GLY A 215 31.63 6.38 13.56
N GLY A 216 30.70 6.01 12.66
CA GLY A 216 30.92 4.98 11.64
C GLY A 216 29.82 3.92 11.55
N VAL A 217 29.89 3.08 10.52
CA VAL A 217 28.93 2.02 10.22
C VAL A 217 28.82 1.00 11.35
N ALA A 218 29.96 0.43 11.75
CA ALA A 218 30.01 -0.59 12.81
C ALA A 218 29.53 -0.06 14.16
N ALA A 219 29.90 1.20 14.50
CA ALA A 219 29.48 1.87 15.73
C ALA A 219 27.96 2.06 15.77
N SER A 220 27.35 2.46 14.66
CA SER A 220 25.91 2.64 14.53
C SER A 220 25.14 1.35 14.76
N ILE A 221 25.55 0.25 14.11
CA ILE A 221 24.90 -1.06 14.25
C ILE A 221 25.04 -1.59 15.68
N LYS A 222 26.25 -1.49 16.28
CA LYS A 222 26.51 -1.91 17.64
C LYS A 222 25.66 -1.17 18.67
N ALA A 223 25.53 0.15 18.52
CA ALA A 223 24.73 0.99 19.44
C ALA A 223 23.25 0.58 19.46
N LEU A 224 22.70 0.15 18.31
CA LEU A 224 21.31 -0.27 18.19
C LEU A 224 21.06 -1.66 18.77
N ARG A 225 21.93 -2.63 18.48
CA ARG A 225 21.75 -4.04 18.93
C ARG A 225 21.63 -4.19 20.44
N GLY A 226 22.29 -3.34 21.20
CA GLY A 226 22.20 -3.33 22.65
C GLY A 226 20.91 -2.72 23.23
N ARG A 227 20.06 -2.12 22.37
CA ARG A 227 18.89 -1.33 22.81
C ARG A 227 17.57 -1.80 22.22
N LEU A 228 17.60 -2.57 21.14
CA LEU A 228 16.39 -2.99 20.41
C LEU A 228 15.98 -4.41 20.78
N GLY A 229 14.68 -4.66 20.74
CA GLY A 229 14.14 -6.01 20.84
C GLY A 229 14.50 -6.87 19.61
N PRO A 230 14.47 -8.21 19.72
CA PRO A 230 14.93 -9.12 18.67
C PRO A 230 14.08 -9.11 17.41
N MET A 231 12.86 -8.56 17.49
CA MET A 231 11.93 -8.52 16.34
C MET A 231 12.07 -7.27 15.50
N VAL A 232 12.94 -6.31 15.89
CA VAL A 232 13.15 -5.07 15.12
C VAL A 232 14.26 -5.29 14.10
N LYS A 233 13.90 -5.25 12.81
CA LYS A 233 14.86 -5.37 11.71
C LYS A 233 15.70 -4.11 11.60
N ILE A 234 17.01 -4.29 11.38
CA ILE A 234 17.98 -3.20 11.18
C ILE A 234 18.42 -3.20 9.71
N GLU A 235 18.19 -2.09 9.05
CA GLU A 235 18.68 -1.77 7.72
C GLU A 235 19.66 -0.60 7.81
N ILE A 236 20.69 -0.60 6.96
CA ILE A 236 21.69 0.47 6.86
C ILE A 236 21.87 0.90 5.42
N GLU A 237 21.86 2.21 5.21
CA GLU A 237 22.13 2.87 3.93
C GLU A 237 23.65 3.03 3.74
N VAL A 238 24.16 2.65 2.56
CA VAL A 238 25.58 2.73 2.20
C VAL A 238 25.74 3.28 0.78
N ASP A 239 26.75 4.13 0.60
CA ASP A 239 27.09 4.78 -0.68
C ASP A 239 28.27 4.12 -1.40
N THR A 240 29.05 3.28 -0.69
CA THR A 240 30.28 2.68 -1.21
C THR A 240 30.39 1.19 -0.89
N LEU A 241 31.17 0.45 -1.69
CA LEU A 241 31.45 -0.95 -1.42
C LEU A 241 32.25 -1.16 -0.12
N ALA A 242 33.08 -0.19 0.28
CA ALA A 242 33.82 -0.25 1.55
C ALA A 242 32.84 -0.21 2.75
N GLN A 243 31.86 0.69 2.72
CA GLN A 243 30.80 0.72 3.74
C GLN A 243 29.94 -0.56 3.72
N LEU A 244 29.68 -1.14 2.54
CA LEU A 244 29.00 -2.44 2.42
C LEU A 244 29.78 -3.53 3.15
N GLU A 245 31.10 -3.64 2.92
CA GLU A 245 31.94 -4.65 3.57
C GLU A 245 31.97 -4.45 5.09
N GLU A 246 32.07 -3.20 5.56
CA GLU A 246 32.00 -2.86 6.98
C GLU A 246 30.65 -3.23 7.60
N ALA A 247 29.53 -2.93 6.91
CA ALA A 247 28.19 -3.28 7.35
C ALA A 247 27.99 -4.80 7.45
N LEU A 248 28.49 -5.56 6.47
CA LEU A 248 28.47 -7.02 6.47
C LEU A 248 29.31 -7.60 7.60
N ALA A 249 30.50 -7.05 7.85
CA ALA A 249 31.37 -7.46 8.96
C ALA A 249 30.73 -7.17 10.32
N ALA A 250 29.98 -6.07 10.44
CA ALA A 250 29.20 -5.73 11.61
C ALA A 250 27.90 -6.55 11.74
N GLY A 251 27.61 -7.42 10.76
CA GLY A 251 26.45 -8.32 10.74
C GLY A 251 25.12 -7.63 10.38
N ALA A 252 25.13 -6.63 9.50
CA ALA A 252 23.89 -6.04 8.98
C ALA A 252 23.05 -7.12 8.28
N GLU A 253 21.73 -7.10 8.52
CA GLU A 253 20.77 -8.06 7.95
C GLU A 253 20.12 -7.54 6.66
N ALA A 254 20.03 -6.22 6.52
CA ALA A 254 19.56 -5.53 5.34
C ALA A 254 20.44 -4.31 5.05
N ILE A 255 20.77 -4.10 3.78
CA ILE A 255 21.64 -3.01 3.35
C ILE A 255 21.00 -2.34 2.14
N LEU A 256 20.79 -1.04 2.25
CA LEU A 256 20.28 -0.20 1.19
C LEU A 256 21.47 0.41 0.44
N LEU A 257 21.53 0.16 -0.87
CA LEU A 257 22.52 0.70 -1.79
C LEU A 257 21.97 2.03 -2.35
N ASP A 258 22.47 3.16 -1.82
CA ASP A 258 21.92 4.46 -2.23
C ASP A 258 22.61 4.99 -3.47
N ASN A 259 21.81 5.33 -4.47
CA ASN A 259 22.21 5.95 -5.75
C ASN A 259 23.35 5.23 -6.50
N MET A 260 23.59 3.94 -6.25
CA MET A 260 24.63 3.18 -6.96
C MET A 260 24.21 2.88 -8.40
N PRO A 261 25.12 2.89 -9.39
CA PRO A 261 24.86 2.41 -10.73
C PRO A 261 24.72 0.89 -10.77
N PRO A 262 23.99 0.30 -11.74
CA PRO A 262 23.74 -1.15 -11.82
C PRO A 262 25.02 -2.01 -11.78
N GLU A 263 26.11 -1.58 -12.40
CA GLU A 263 27.38 -2.32 -12.39
C GLU A 263 28.02 -2.37 -11.00
N LEU A 264 27.85 -1.31 -10.20
CA LEU A 264 28.32 -1.32 -8.82
C LEU A 264 27.41 -2.19 -7.94
N MET A 265 26.09 -2.16 -8.21
CA MET A 265 25.12 -3.06 -7.54
C MET A 265 25.44 -4.53 -7.80
N LYS A 266 25.83 -4.93 -9.03
CA LYS A 266 26.27 -6.32 -9.33
C LYS A 266 27.46 -6.73 -8.47
N ARG A 267 28.43 -5.83 -8.29
CA ARG A 267 29.59 -6.06 -7.42
C ARG A 267 29.15 -6.17 -5.96
N ALA A 268 28.24 -5.31 -5.50
CA ALA A 268 27.68 -5.37 -4.15
C ALA A 268 26.98 -6.71 -3.90
N VAL A 269 26.20 -7.21 -4.86
CA VAL A 269 25.54 -8.53 -4.79
C VAL A 269 26.57 -9.65 -4.67
N ALA A 270 27.62 -9.62 -5.48
CA ALA A 270 28.70 -10.63 -5.42
C ALA A 270 29.45 -10.60 -4.07
N ILE A 271 29.79 -9.41 -3.57
CA ILE A 271 30.42 -9.24 -2.26
C ILE A 271 29.52 -9.73 -1.14
N THR A 272 28.22 -9.40 -1.20
CA THR A 272 27.24 -9.79 -0.17
C THR A 272 27.07 -11.29 -0.12
N ASN A 273 27.04 -11.98 -1.25
CA ASN A 273 26.94 -13.44 -1.37
C ASN A 273 25.85 -14.03 -0.44
N GLY A 274 24.67 -13.44 -0.42
CA GLY A 274 23.51 -13.89 0.36
C GLY A 274 23.59 -13.66 1.88
N ARG A 275 24.62 -12.96 2.39
CA ARG A 275 24.79 -12.69 3.83
C ARG A 275 23.81 -11.63 4.37
N ALA A 276 23.29 -10.79 3.51
CA ALA A 276 22.30 -9.77 3.83
C ALA A 276 21.32 -9.59 2.67
N THR A 277 20.13 -9.03 2.95
CA THR A 277 19.18 -8.58 1.93
C THR A 277 19.68 -7.25 1.35
N LEU A 278 19.64 -7.10 0.02
CA LEU A 278 20.03 -5.87 -0.66
C LEU A 278 18.82 -5.11 -1.24
N GLU A 279 18.72 -3.85 -0.87
CA GLU A 279 17.76 -2.90 -1.44
C GLU A 279 18.50 -1.89 -2.33
N ALA A 280 18.01 -1.64 -3.54
CA ALA A 280 18.47 -0.53 -4.38
C ALA A 280 17.51 0.66 -4.22
N SER A 281 18.07 1.85 -4.00
CA SER A 281 17.34 3.10 -3.85
C SER A 281 17.98 4.23 -4.64
N GLY A 282 17.18 5.24 -4.99
CA GLY A 282 17.64 6.43 -5.69
C GLY A 282 17.47 6.37 -7.22
N GLY A 283 16.86 7.41 -7.78
CA GLY A 283 16.69 7.61 -9.23
C GLY A 283 15.99 6.46 -9.98
N VAL A 284 15.07 5.74 -9.33
CA VAL A 284 14.33 4.64 -9.95
C VAL A 284 13.25 5.20 -10.88
N THR A 285 13.37 4.90 -12.17
CA THR A 285 12.37 5.21 -13.21
C THR A 285 12.00 3.92 -13.95
N LEU A 286 10.93 3.96 -14.77
CA LEU A 286 10.50 2.81 -15.55
C LEU A 286 11.59 2.35 -16.55
N GLU A 287 12.35 3.28 -17.12
CA GLU A 287 13.44 3.00 -18.06
C GLU A 287 14.64 2.33 -17.38
N ARG A 288 14.89 2.65 -16.10
CA ARG A 288 16.09 2.18 -15.37
C ARG A 288 15.84 0.95 -14.52
N VAL A 289 14.59 0.73 -14.08
CA VAL A 289 14.24 -0.31 -13.08
C VAL A 289 14.65 -1.71 -13.53
N ARG A 290 14.56 -2.02 -14.82
CA ARG A 290 14.96 -3.29 -15.38
C ARG A 290 16.46 -3.57 -15.19
N ALA A 291 17.31 -2.63 -15.52
CA ALA A 291 18.77 -2.76 -15.35
C ALA A 291 19.16 -2.86 -13.86
N ILE A 292 18.45 -2.15 -12.97
CA ILE A 292 18.62 -2.26 -11.53
C ILE A 292 18.25 -3.68 -11.07
N ALA A 293 17.12 -4.21 -11.50
CA ALA A 293 16.67 -5.55 -11.12
C ALA A 293 17.61 -6.66 -11.61
N GLU A 294 18.17 -6.51 -12.83
CA GLU A 294 19.16 -7.43 -13.42
C GLU A 294 20.53 -7.41 -12.71
N SER A 295 20.79 -6.43 -11.86
CA SER A 295 21.97 -6.42 -10.98
C SER A 295 21.94 -7.54 -9.94
N GLY A 296 20.74 -8.08 -9.64
CA GLY A 296 20.54 -9.16 -8.68
C GLY A 296 20.22 -8.70 -7.26
N VAL A 297 19.81 -7.45 -7.05
CA VAL A 297 19.29 -6.97 -5.76
C VAL A 297 17.96 -7.64 -5.41
N ASP A 298 17.60 -7.65 -4.13
CA ASP A 298 16.36 -8.29 -3.66
C ASP A 298 15.16 -7.34 -3.70
N PHE A 299 15.40 -6.06 -3.38
CA PHE A 299 14.36 -5.03 -3.37
C PHE A 299 14.79 -3.78 -4.14
N ILE A 300 13.80 -3.09 -4.69
CA ILE A 300 13.98 -1.79 -5.35
C ILE A 300 12.94 -0.84 -4.79
N SER A 301 13.39 0.18 -4.05
CA SER A 301 12.48 1.18 -3.47
C SER A 301 12.34 2.41 -4.35
N SER A 302 11.11 2.87 -4.51
CA SER A 302 10.82 4.11 -5.23
C SER A 302 9.88 5.01 -4.42
N GLY A 303 10.36 6.21 -4.12
CA GLY A 303 9.55 7.25 -3.51
C GLY A 303 8.54 7.87 -4.48
N ALA A 304 8.86 7.87 -5.78
CA ALA A 304 8.01 8.43 -6.82
C ALA A 304 6.62 7.78 -6.86
N LEU A 305 6.51 6.51 -6.48
CA LEU A 305 5.24 5.79 -6.38
C LEU A 305 4.20 6.53 -5.52
N THR A 306 4.65 7.19 -4.47
CA THR A 306 3.76 7.77 -3.45
C THR A 306 3.81 9.30 -3.38
N HIS A 307 4.90 9.95 -3.81
CA HIS A 307 4.96 11.42 -3.77
C HIS A 307 4.60 12.08 -5.10
N SER A 308 4.70 11.37 -6.24
CA SER A 308 4.46 11.95 -7.58
C SER A 308 3.81 10.96 -8.56
N PRO A 309 2.81 10.15 -8.16
CA PRO A 309 2.11 9.32 -9.12
C PRO A 309 1.24 10.20 -10.03
N HIS A 310 1.11 9.80 -11.29
CA HIS A 310 0.06 10.34 -12.15
C HIS A 310 -1.30 9.86 -11.64
N ALA A 311 -2.26 10.76 -11.45
CA ALA A 311 -3.62 10.39 -11.03
C ALA A 311 -4.32 9.65 -12.17
N LEU A 312 -4.98 8.53 -11.87
CA LEU A 312 -5.77 7.79 -12.85
C LEU A 312 -7.06 8.54 -13.16
N ASP A 313 -7.37 8.76 -14.44
CA ASP A 313 -8.59 9.47 -14.82
C ASP A 313 -9.83 8.58 -14.63
N LEU A 314 -10.65 8.95 -13.65
CA LEU A 314 -11.90 8.30 -13.27
C LEU A 314 -13.02 9.37 -13.15
N GLY A 315 -14.22 9.00 -13.53
CA GLY A 315 -15.37 9.91 -13.42
C GLY A 315 -16.61 9.22 -12.90
N LEU A 316 -17.52 10.02 -12.33
CA LEU A 316 -18.86 9.62 -11.93
C LEU A 316 -19.86 10.12 -12.97
N ASP A 317 -20.66 9.21 -13.51
CA ASP A 317 -21.72 9.52 -14.46
C ASP A 317 -23.08 9.17 -13.85
N PHE A 318 -24.02 10.10 -13.88
CA PHE A 318 -25.42 9.85 -13.53
C PHE A 318 -26.11 9.07 -14.65
N LEU A 319 -26.99 8.12 -14.30
CA LEU A 319 -27.72 7.23 -15.22
C LEU A 319 -29.14 7.66 -15.42
#